data_6ba0d69ed271db945b41eb81f23827f5
#
_entry.id   6ba0d69ed271db945b41eb81f23827f5
#
_cell.length_a   1.000
_cell.length_b   1.000
_cell.length_c   1.000
_cell.angle_alpha   90.00
_cell.angle_beta   90.00
_cell.angle_gamma   90.00
#
_symmetry.space_group_name_H-M   'P 1'
#
loop_
_entity.id
_entity.type
_entity.pdbx_description
1 polymer ?
#
loop_
_entity_poly.entity_id
_entity_poly.type
_entity_poly.pdbx_seq_one_letter_code
_entity_poly.pdbx_strand_id
1 'polypeptide(L)'
;MKYIYFIRHAKAQKENYDQDLQRELSSGGKDDLKTMIYRIKDLEFKAQSIISSPARRCIKTAQKLCKSFSLKEKDIKIEKNFYDGNLEDVLNFIKELKESRVVLIMHNPLLQELCEYLAHIDLENFPTSAILCMQFDIKEFKDIKEYSGEVVFFDYPKSQENN
;
A
#
# COMPACT_ATOMS: atom_id res chain seq x y z
N MET A 1 6.09 -16.60 9.38
CA MET A 1 4.98 -15.94 8.65
C MET A 1 5.33 -14.48 8.40
N LYS A 2 5.20 -14.04 7.18
CA LYS A 2 5.41 -12.65 6.78
C LYS A 2 4.09 -12.02 6.33
N TYR A 3 3.94 -10.71 6.51
CA TYR A 3 2.75 -9.97 6.12
C TYR A 3 3.14 -8.71 5.37
N ILE A 4 2.39 -8.41 4.30
CA ILE A 4 2.50 -7.15 3.58
C ILE A 4 1.12 -6.51 3.51
N TYR A 5 1.05 -5.23 3.88
CA TYR A 5 -0.12 -4.39 3.67
C TYR A 5 0.15 -3.56 2.42
N PHE A 6 -0.52 -3.92 1.33
CA PHE A 6 -0.42 -3.19 0.07
C PHE A 6 -1.49 -2.10 0.06
N ILE A 7 -1.09 -0.86 -0.11
CA ILE A 7 -2.00 0.28 -0.04
C ILE A 7 -1.80 1.17 -1.26
N ARG A 8 -2.89 1.47 -1.96
CA ARG A 8 -2.86 2.48 -3.01
C ARG A 8 -3.05 3.85 -2.36
N HIS A 9 -2.28 4.84 -2.80
CA HIS A 9 -2.41 6.21 -2.31
C HIS A 9 -3.85 6.71 -2.38
N ALA A 10 -4.22 7.65 -1.53
CA ALA A 10 -5.52 8.30 -1.56
C ALA A 10 -5.67 9.16 -2.82
N LYS A 11 -6.90 9.44 -3.20
CA LYS A 11 -7.20 10.19 -4.42
C LYS A 11 -6.51 11.56 -4.40
N ALA A 12 -5.84 11.87 -5.50
CA ALA A 12 -5.07 13.11 -5.67
C ALA A 12 -5.77 14.08 -6.61
N GLN A 13 -5.42 15.36 -6.47
CA GLN A 13 -5.84 16.40 -7.39
C GLN A 13 -5.23 16.14 -8.77
N LYS A 14 -5.97 16.45 -9.82
CA LYS A 14 -5.54 16.19 -11.21
C LYS A 14 -5.05 17.44 -11.92
N GLU A 15 -5.43 18.62 -11.45
CA GLU A 15 -5.22 19.89 -12.15
C GLU A 15 -4.18 20.75 -11.47
N ASN A 16 -3.60 21.68 -12.25
CA ASN A 16 -2.70 22.77 -11.79
C ASN A 16 -1.35 22.30 -11.26
N TYR A 17 -0.86 21.14 -11.71
CA TYR A 17 0.48 20.67 -11.34
C TYR A 17 1.32 20.45 -12.59
N ASP A 18 2.48 21.09 -12.62
CA ASP A 18 3.47 20.90 -13.68
C ASP A 18 4.14 19.54 -13.59
N GLN A 19 4.17 18.94 -12.37
CA GLN A 19 4.84 17.69 -12.11
C GLN A 19 3.94 16.73 -11.36
N ASP A 20 3.81 15.51 -11.87
CA ASP A 20 3.01 14.46 -11.27
C ASP A 20 3.43 14.16 -9.82
N LEU A 21 4.74 14.16 -9.55
CA LEU A 21 5.27 13.87 -8.21
C LEU A 21 4.76 14.83 -7.13
N GLN A 22 4.34 16.05 -7.51
CA GLN A 22 3.92 17.07 -6.55
C GLN A 22 2.42 17.14 -6.32
N ARG A 23 1.64 16.29 -6.98
CA ARG A 23 0.17 16.31 -6.83
C ARG A 23 -0.23 16.00 -5.40
N GLU A 24 -1.04 16.88 -4.81
CA GLU A 24 -1.57 16.75 -3.45
C GLU A 24 -2.84 15.91 -3.42
N LEU A 25 -3.22 15.45 -2.23
CA LEU A 25 -4.50 14.77 -2.05
C LEU A 25 -5.66 15.72 -2.31
N SER A 26 -6.72 15.23 -2.96
CA SER A 26 -7.96 15.97 -3.10
C SER A 26 -8.73 15.95 -1.78
N SER A 27 -9.74 16.83 -1.65
CA SER A 27 -10.61 16.82 -0.46
C SER A 27 -11.35 15.49 -0.33
N GLY A 28 -11.85 14.94 -1.44
CA GLY A 28 -12.48 13.61 -1.47
C GLY A 28 -11.52 12.51 -1.08
N GLY A 29 -10.24 12.61 -1.51
CA GLY A 29 -9.21 11.66 -1.13
C GLY A 29 -8.93 11.68 0.37
N LYS A 30 -8.88 12.85 0.97
CA LYS A 30 -8.69 12.99 2.42
C LYS A 30 -9.88 12.37 3.19
N ASP A 31 -11.11 12.56 2.71
CA ASP A 31 -12.30 12.00 3.33
C ASP A 31 -12.31 10.46 3.24
N ASP A 32 -11.99 9.93 2.06
CA ASP A 32 -11.89 8.47 1.86
C ASP A 32 -10.85 7.86 2.80
N LEU A 33 -9.72 8.54 2.94
CA LEU A 33 -8.64 8.06 3.81
C LEU A 33 -9.07 8.06 5.28
N LYS A 34 -9.81 9.09 5.72
CA LYS A 34 -10.40 9.13 7.07
C LYS A 34 -11.34 7.95 7.29
N THR A 35 -12.14 7.61 6.29
CA THR A 35 -13.03 6.45 6.33
C THR A 35 -12.25 5.16 6.60
N MET A 36 -11.17 4.95 5.85
CA MET A 36 -10.33 3.77 6.03
C MET A 36 -9.65 3.74 7.40
N ILE A 37 -9.11 4.88 7.84
CA ILE A 37 -8.48 5.00 9.16
C ILE A 37 -9.49 4.63 10.28
N TYR A 38 -10.72 5.13 10.15
CA TYR A 38 -11.78 4.81 11.12
C TYR A 38 -12.09 3.30 11.15
N ARG A 39 -12.19 2.67 9.97
CA ARG A 39 -12.53 1.24 9.89
C ARG A 39 -11.45 0.34 10.50
N ILE A 40 -10.17 0.72 10.38
CA ILE A 40 -9.06 -0.12 10.83
C ILE A 40 -8.58 0.22 12.24
N LYS A 41 -9.10 1.28 12.88
CA LYS A 41 -8.57 1.77 14.16
C LYS A 41 -8.61 0.74 15.28
N ASP A 42 -9.65 -0.11 15.31
CA ASP A 42 -9.84 -1.11 16.36
C ASP A 42 -9.23 -2.47 16.02
N LEU A 43 -8.64 -2.60 14.83
CA LEU A 43 -8.01 -3.85 14.39
C LEU A 43 -6.58 -4.02 14.93
N GLU A 44 -6.05 -2.98 15.57
CA GLU A 44 -4.72 -2.97 16.21
C GLU A 44 -3.62 -3.47 15.27
N PHE A 45 -3.61 -3.00 14.03
CA PHE A 45 -2.57 -3.36 13.09
C PHE A 45 -1.20 -2.93 13.59
N LYS A 46 -0.19 -3.75 13.30
CA LYS A 46 1.19 -3.46 13.63
C LYS A 46 2.05 -3.75 12.43
N ALA A 47 3.03 -2.89 12.21
CA ALA A 47 4.05 -3.12 11.20
C ALA A 47 5.39 -2.62 11.74
N GLN A 48 6.47 -3.13 11.17
CA GLN A 48 7.81 -2.75 11.57
C GLN A 48 8.39 -1.67 10.65
N SER A 49 7.82 -1.54 9.45
CA SER A 49 8.23 -0.46 8.55
C SER A 49 7.08 -0.07 7.63
N ILE A 50 7.13 1.17 7.17
CA ILE A 50 6.23 1.71 6.17
C ILE A 50 7.07 2.37 5.08
N ILE A 51 6.85 1.94 3.84
CA ILE A 51 7.68 2.31 2.71
C ILE A 51 6.77 2.90 1.63
N SER A 52 7.10 4.07 1.14
CA SER A 52 6.26 4.84 0.23
C SER A 52 6.99 5.19 -1.05
N SER A 53 6.22 5.26 -2.13
CA SER A 53 6.67 5.96 -3.35
C SER A 53 7.04 7.40 -3.00
N PRO A 54 7.97 8.02 -3.74
CA PRO A 54 8.34 9.41 -3.52
C PRO A 54 7.25 10.42 -3.91
N ALA A 55 6.21 10.00 -4.60
CA ALA A 55 5.11 10.91 -4.97
C ALA A 55 4.42 11.46 -3.72
N ARG A 56 4.12 12.77 -3.75
CA ARG A 56 3.55 13.45 -2.59
C ARG A 56 2.24 12.81 -2.11
N ARG A 57 1.38 12.39 -3.06
CA ARG A 57 0.13 11.70 -2.71
C ARG A 57 0.36 10.39 -1.92
N CYS A 58 1.44 9.69 -2.21
CA CYS A 58 1.81 8.48 -1.46
C CYS A 58 2.37 8.83 -0.08
N ILE A 59 3.27 9.80 0.00
CA ILE A 59 3.86 10.24 1.27
C ILE A 59 2.76 10.75 2.21
N LYS A 60 1.82 11.55 1.71
CA LYS A 60 0.70 12.06 2.51
C LYS A 60 -0.19 10.93 3.01
N THR A 61 -0.46 9.94 2.16
CA THR A 61 -1.21 8.75 2.57
C THR A 61 -0.48 8.02 3.69
N ALA A 62 0.83 7.80 3.54
CA ALA A 62 1.66 7.16 4.56
C ALA A 62 1.64 7.93 5.88
N GLN A 63 1.79 9.24 5.83
CA GLN A 63 1.76 10.10 7.03
C GLN A 63 0.45 9.97 7.81
N LYS A 64 -0.68 9.90 7.10
CA LYS A 64 -1.99 9.74 7.71
C LYS A 64 -2.22 8.35 8.31
N LEU A 65 -1.62 7.33 7.70
CA LEU A 65 -1.85 5.93 8.09
C LEU A 65 -0.86 5.40 9.13
N CYS A 66 0.31 6.04 9.30
CA CYS A 66 1.37 5.42 10.12
C CYS A 66 0.93 5.10 11.54
N LYS A 67 0.09 5.92 12.18
CA LYS A 67 -0.45 5.63 13.51
C LYS A 67 -1.29 4.36 13.53
N SER A 68 -2.02 4.07 12.46
CA SER A 68 -2.86 2.87 12.36
C SER A 68 -2.03 1.59 12.42
N PHE A 69 -0.74 1.67 12.14
CA PHE A 69 0.20 0.56 12.17
C PHE A 69 1.20 0.66 13.32
N SER A 70 0.95 1.55 14.27
CA SER A 70 1.83 1.79 15.43
C SER A 70 3.21 2.33 15.01
N LEU A 71 3.24 3.15 13.96
CA LEU A 71 4.45 3.78 13.44
C LEU A 71 4.36 5.29 13.52
N LYS A 72 5.50 5.95 13.34
CA LYS A 72 5.62 7.43 13.37
C LYS A 72 5.98 7.94 11.97
N GLU A 73 5.64 9.19 11.69
CA GLU A 73 5.95 9.81 10.39
C GLU A 73 7.45 9.76 10.07
N LYS A 74 8.31 9.91 11.07
CA LYS A 74 9.77 9.83 10.88
C LYS A 74 10.25 8.45 10.42
N ASP A 75 9.42 7.42 10.59
CA ASP A 75 9.76 6.05 10.21
C ASP A 75 9.46 5.75 8.75
N ILE A 76 8.81 6.67 8.03
CA ILE A 76 8.47 6.48 6.62
C ILE A 76 9.73 6.45 5.78
N LYS A 77 9.91 5.35 5.04
CA LYS A 77 11.03 5.17 4.10
C LYS A 77 10.52 5.42 2.69
N ILE A 78 11.38 5.94 1.82
CA ILE A 78 11.03 6.23 0.42
C ILE A 78 11.71 5.22 -0.49
N GLU A 79 10.95 4.64 -1.42
CA GLU A 79 11.46 3.72 -2.41
C GLU A 79 11.10 4.19 -3.82
N LYS A 80 12.09 4.59 -4.57
CA LYS A 80 11.93 5.15 -5.91
C LYS A 80 11.28 4.16 -6.89
N ASN A 81 11.59 2.87 -6.78
CA ASN A 81 11.03 1.84 -7.66
C ASN A 81 9.51 1.70 -7.55
N PHE A 82 8.91 2.19 -6.48
CA PHE A 82 7.45 2.21 -6.34
C PHE A 82 6.81 3.24 -7.28
N TYR A 83 7.59 4.16 -7.81
CA TYR A 83 7.12 5.19 -8.75
C TYR A 83 7.51 4.87 -10.19
N ASP A 84 8.80 4.61 -10.44
CA ASP A 84 9.32 4.47 -11.79
C ASP A 84 9.88 3.07 -12.11
N GLY A 85 9.77 2.12 -11.19
CA GLY A 85 10.22 0.75 -11.42
C GLY A 85 9.14 -0.12 -12.06
N ASN A 86 9.53 -1.35 -12.38
CA ASN A 86 8.63 -2.37 -12.90
C ASN A 86 8.41 -3.47 -11.84
N LEU A 87 7.65 -4.50 -12.20
CA LEU A 87 7.34 -5.61 -11.29
C LEU A 87 8.62 -6.27 -10.74
N GLU A 88 9.60 -6.54 -11.60
CA GLU A 88 10.86 -7.17 -11.19
C GLU A 88 11.62 -6.29 -10.18
N ASP A 89 11.69 -4.98 -10.44
CA ASP A 89 12.36 -4.03 -9.54
C ASP A 89 11.74 -4.06 -8.13
N VAL A 90 10.40 -4.07 -8.07
CA VAL A 90 9.68 -4.09 -6.79
C VAL A 90 9.85 -5.44 -6.09
N LEU A 91 9.79 -6.54 -6.82
CA LEU A 91 10.02 -7.87 -6.24
C LEU A 91 11.42 -7.98 -5.66
N ASN A 92 12.43 -7.47 -6.36
CA ASN A 92 13.81 -7.48 -5.88
C ASN A 92 13.95 -6.65 -4.60
N PHE A 93 13.26 -5.52 -4.53
CA PHE A 93 13.23 -4.69 -3.32
C PHE A 93 12.60 -5.46 -2.15
N ILE A 94 11.44 -6.10 -2.36
CA ILE A 94 10.75 -6.86 -1.33
C ILE A 94 11.64 -8.00 -0.79
N LYS A 95 12.37 -8.67 -1.66
CA LYS A 95 13.25 -9.78 -1.28
C LYS A 95 14.35 -9.36 -0.31
N GLU A 96 14.71 -8.09 -0.30
CA GLU A 96 15.76 -7.56 0.59
C GLU A 96 15.22 -7.14 1.97
N LEU A 97 13.90 -7.09 2.15
CA LEU A 97 13.30 -6.71 3.43
C LEU A 97 13.56 -7.76 4.51
N LYS A 98 13.88 -7.29 5.71
CA LYS A 98 14.19 -8.16 6.85
C LYS A 98 13.06 -8.24 7.88
N GLU A 99 12.15 -7.28 7.85
CA GLU A 99 11.02 -7.20 8.77
C GLU A 99 10.00 -8.31 8.52
N SER A 100 9.14 -8.57 9.50
CA SER A 100 8.08 -9.58 9.36
C SER A 100 6.75 -8.99 8.87
N ARG A 101 6.52 -7.70 9.11
CA ARG A 101 5.29 -7.00 8.73
C ARG A 101 5.66 -5.64 8.16
N VAL A 102 5.29 -5.40 6.91
CA VAL A 102 5.63 -4.15 6.22
C VAL A 102 4.39 -3.55 5.55
N VAL A 103 4.36 -2.22 5.46
CA VAL A 103 3.34 -1.47 4.75
C VAL A 103 3.97 -0.84 3.51
N LEU A 104 3.37 -1.05 2.35
CA LEU A 104 3.85 -0.51 1.08
C LEU A 104 2.77 0.41 0.48
N ILE A 105 3.12 1.68 0.27
CA ILE A 105 2.22 2.67 -0.34
C ILE A 105 2.66 2.89 -1.78
N MET A 106 1.81 2.54 -2.72
CA MET A 106 2.17 2.48 -4.14
C MET A 106 1.08 3.03 -5.06
N HIS A 107 1.26 2.82 -6.35
CA HIS A 107 0.40 3.27 -7.43
C HIS A 107 -0.08 2.11 -8.29
N ASN A 108 -1.24 2.27 -8.93
CA ASN A 108 -1.64 1.42 -10.04
C ASN A 108 -1.03 1.94 -11.35
N PRO A 109 -0.83 1.08 -12.35
CA PRO A 109 -1.22 -0.34 -12.39
C PRO A 109 -0.26 -1.31 -11.68
N LEU A 110 0.93 -0.87 -11.32
CA LEU A 110 1.98 -1.74 -10.77
C LEU A 110 1.52 -2.47 -9.50
N LEU A 111 0.81 -1.77 -8.60
CA LEU A 111 0.34 -2.34 -7.35
C LEU A 111 -0.62 -3.52 -7.58
N GLN A 112 -1.58 -3.36 -8.47
CA GLN A 112 -2.52 -4.44 -8.81
C GLN A 112 -1.80 -5.60 -9.47
N GLU A 113 -0.89 -5.32 -10.40
CA GLU A 113 -0.07 -6.33 -11.06
C GLU A 113 0.74 -7.14 -10.04
N LEU A 114 1.34 -6.44 -9.07
CA LEU A 114 2.14 -7.06 -8.01
C LEU A 114 1.27 -8.00 -7.16
N CYS A 115 0.10 -7.54 -6.73
CA CYS A 115 -0.79 -8.35 -5.90
C CYS A 115 -1.32 -9.57 -6.64
N GLU A 116 -1.66 -9.43 -7.93
CA GLU A 116 -2.13 -10.55 -8.76
C GLU A 116 -1.01 -11.54 -9.07
N TYR A 117 0.23 -11.09 -9.08
CA TYR A 117 1.40 -11.96 -9.21
C TYR A 117 1.66 -12.77 -7.94
N LEU A 118 1.57 -12.12 -6.78
CA LEU A 118 1.93 -12.73 -5.50
C LEU A 118 0.86 -13.66 -4.94
N ALA A 119 -0.41 -13.40 -5.23
CA ALA A 119 -1.51 -14.26 -4.86
C ALA A 119 -2.31 -14.62 -6.11
N HIS A 120 -2.77 -15.86 -6.21
CA HIS A 120 -3.55 -16.28 -7.37
C HIS A 120 -4.98 -15.72 -7.26
N ILE A 121 -5.13 -14.43 -7.56
CA ILE A 121 -6.39 -13.69 -7.45
C ILE A 121 -6.60 -12.87 -8.73
N ASP A 122 -7.85 -12.54 -8.99
CA ASP A 122 -8.24 -11.67 -10.09
C ASP A 122 -8.98 -10.47 -9.48
N LEU A 123 -8.31 -9.32 -9.47
CA LEU A 123 -8.88 -8.09 -8.94
C LEU A 123 -9.51 -7.30 -10.09
N GLU A 124 -10.81 -6.98 -9.96
CA GLU A 124 -11.46 -6.10 -10.94
C GLU A 124 -10.83 -4.72 -10.91
N ASN A 125 -10.49 -4.24 -9.71
CA ASN A 125 -9.92 -2.93 -9.51
C ASN A 125 -9.18 -2.88 -8.18
N PHE A 126 -8.21 -1.97 -8.08
CA PHE A 126 -7.55 -1.64 -6.82
C PHE A 126 -7.77 -0.14 -6.59
N PRO A 127 -8.88 0.25 -5.92
CA PRO A 127 -9.23 1.67 -5.76
C PRO A 127 -8.21 2.46 -4.93
N THR A 128 -8.22 3.79 -5.09
CA THR A 128 -7.45 4.66 -4.20
C THR A 128 -7.88 4.44 -2.75
N SER A 129 -6.93 4.53 -1.83
CA SER A 129 -7.07 4.26 -0.39
C SER A 129 -7.42 2.82 -0.04
N ALA A 130 -7.43 1.90 -1.01
CA ALA A 130 -7.66 0.48 -0.74
C ALA A 130 -6.46 -0.13 -0.02
N ILE A 131 -6.75 -1.08 0.86
CA ILE A 131 -5.76 -1.84 1.63
C ILE A 131 -5.97 -3.32 1.36
N LEU A 132 -4.93 -3.99 0.90
CA LEU A 132 -4.92 -5.44 0.73
C LEU A 132 -3.83 -6.01 1.63
N CYS A 133 -4.22 -6.85 2.59
CA CYS A 133 -3.28 -7.54 3.46
C CYS A 133 -3.04 -8.94 2.94
N MET A 134 -1.80 -9.31 2.79
CA MET A 134 -1.38 -10.62 2.28
C MET A 134 -0.41 -11.26 3.26
N GLN A 135 -0.61 -12.55 3.51
CA GLN A 135 0.30 -13.33 4.34
C GLN A 135 1.10 -14.31 3.49
N PHE A 136 2.31 -14.62 3.94
CA PHE A 136 3.23 -15.53 3.25
C PHE A 136 3.80 -16.50 4.28
N ASP A 137 3.68 -17.80 4.01
CA ASP A 137 4.29 -18.83 4.84
C ASP A 137 5.75 -19.04 4.43
N ILE A 138 6.57 -18.05 4.74
CA ILE A 138 8.00 -18.02 4.45
C ILE A 138 8.74 -17.48 5.67
N LYS A 139 10.01 -17.87 5.81
CA LYS A 139 10.88 -17.37 6.89
C LYS A 139 11.48 -16.02 6.55
N GLU A 140 11.81 -15.79 5.27
CA GLU A 140 12.44 -14.57 4.79
C GLU A 140 11.78 -14.13 3.49
N PHE A 141 11.72 -12.82 3.27
CA PHE A 141 11.16 -12.27 2.03
C PHE A 141 11.94 -12.68 0.77
N LYS A 142 13.20 -13.08 0.90
CA LYS A 142 13.95 -13.59 -0.25
C LYS A 142 13.30 -14.83 -0.88
N ASP A 143 12.46 -15.53 -0.13
CA ASP A 143 11.76 -16.74 -0.59
C ASP A 143 10.42 -16.44 -1.25
N ILE A 144 10.04 -15.17 -1.35
CA ILE A 144 8.79 -14.76 -1.99
C ILE A 144 8.82 -15.11 -3.48
N LYS A 145 7.70 -15.61 -4.00
CA LYS A 145 7.58 -16.01 -5.40
C LYS A 145 6.14 -15.92 -5.85
N GLU A 146 5.93 -16.15 -7.15
CA GLU A 146 4.59 -16.19 -7.75
C GLU A 146 3.67 -17.12 -6.95
N TYR A 147 2.47 -16.61 -6.66
CA TYR A 147 1.40 -17.36 -5.98
C TYR A 147 1.77 -17.86 -4.58
N SER A 148 2.79 -17.26 -3.95
CA SER A 148 3.18 -17.63 -2.59
C SER A 148 2.37 -16.92 -1.50
N GLY A 149 1.59 -15.91 -1.88
CA GLY A 149 0.80 -15.12 -0.93
C GLY A 149 -0.64 -15.57 -0.83
N GLU A 150 -1.24 -15.32 0.32
CA GLU A 150 -2.66 -15.56 0.59
C GLU A 150 -3.28 -14.28 1.10
N VAL A 151 -4.39 -13.84 0.49
CA VAL A 151 -5.10 -12.63 0.90
C VAL A 151 -5.76 -12.84 2.24
N VAL A 152 -5.45 -11.99 3.21
CA VAL A 152 -6.08 -11.97 4.53
C VAL A 152 -7.36 -11.13 4.46
N PHE A 153 -7.26 -9.93 3.86
CA PHE A 153 -8.43 -9.09 3.60
C PHE A 153 -8.11 -8.09 2.50
N PHE A 154 -9.17 -7.57 1.90
CA PHE A 154 -9.11 -6.48 0.93
C PHE A 154 -10.29 -5.54 1.19
N ASP A 155 -10.02 -4.27 1.47
CA ASP A 155 -11.04 -3.28 1.75
C ASP A 155 -10.71 -1.95 1.07
N TYR A 156 -11.76 -1.19 0.76
CA TYR A 156 -11.64 0.12 0.12
C TYR A 156 -12.80 1.02 0.54
N PRO A 157 -12.69 2.35 0.38
CA PRO A 157 -13.66 3.27 0.98
C PRO A 157 -15.11 2.98 0.66
N LYS A 158 -15.41 2.62 -0.60
CA LYS A 158 -16.79 2.41 -1.08
C LYS A 158 -17.27 0.97 -1.00
N SER A 159 -16.51 0.08 -0.35
CA SER A 159 -16.88 -1.33 -0.25
C SER A 159 -18.24 -1.56 0.42
N GLN A 160 -18.70 -0.63 1.25
CA GLN A 160 -19.94 -0.74 2.01
C GLN A 160 -21.11 0.04 1.40
N GLU A 161 -20.92 0.75 0.29
CA GLU A 161 -21.97 1.57 -0.33
C GLU A 161 -22.98 0.79 -1.15
N ASN A 162 -22.66 -0.45 -1.53
CA ASN A 162 -23.51 -1.30 -2.39
C ASN A 162 -24.32 -2.34 -1.62
N ASN A 163 -24.52 -2.13 -0.35
CA ASN A 163 -25.30 -3.04 0.51
C ASN A 163 -26.73 -2.58 0.65
#